data_dce3b30663833092cdb98255d3207d9a
#
_entry.id   dce3b30663833092cdb98255d3207d9a
#
_cell.length_a   1.000
_cell.length_b   1.000
_cell.length_c   1.000
_cell.angle_alpha   90.00
_cell.angle_beta   90.00
_cell.angle_gamma   90.00
#
_symmetry.space_group_name_H-M   'P 1'
#
loop_
_entity.id
_entity.type
_entity.pdbx_description
1 polymer ?
#
loop_
_entity_poly.entity_id
_entity_poly.type
_entity_poly.pdbx_seq_one_letter_code
_entity_poly.pdbx_strand_id
1 'polypeptide(L)'
;VTDRATETRVDEVEDRLVTALAVGEYLPAARLPPERELAALLGVARVTVRSALARLVDRGLLETRRGRGGGTFVRTQWPASSSESVGRTLLARWAGIQDTADAIALLHGALAAAAAERITPAEAAALRDRLDAFRQASSGAAKQQADAVLHRSIIDAARNDVLRATLATLEAQISIAAPAHLWGTEEGMADMETRATRDHEVLVEAVCAGRAAEAGEVARRHVGIDVELLEQAMLRAGQVPTADPAPR
;
A
#
# COMPACT_ATOMS: atom_id res chain seq x y z
N VAL A 1 7.68 8.97 -34.22
CA VAL A 1 7.91 9.70 -32.94
C VAL A 1 6.77 9.41 -31.96
N THR A 2 5.53 9.36 -32.40
CA THR A 2 4.34 9.15 -31.55
C THR A 2 4.29 7.73 -30.93
N ASP A 3 4.79 6.73 -31.64
CA ASP A 3 4.71 5.32 -31.24
C ASP A 3 5.62 5.04 -30.02
N ARG A 4 6.84 5.52 -30.04
CA ARG A 4 7.82 5.32 -28.95
C ARG A 4 7.42 6.00 -27.64
N ALA A 5 6.80 7.18 -27.70
CA ALA A 5 6.30 7.90 -26.51
C ALA A 5 5.08 7.19 -25.91
N THR A 6 4.25 6.56 -26.75
CA THR A 6 3.10 5.76 -26.29
C THR A 6 3.56 4.45 -25.66
N GLU A 7 4.56 3.81 -26.20
CA GLU A 7 5.15 2.57 -25.68
C GLU A 7 5.77 2.81 -24.30
N THR A 8 6.56 3.88 -24.14
CA THR A 8 7.13 4.29 -22.84
C THR A 8 6.04 4.52 -21.78
N ARG A 9 4.90 5.14 -22.16
CA ARG A 9 3.79 5.34 -21.23
C ARG A 9 3.06 4.05 -20.86
N VAL A 10 2.99 3.08 -21.75
CA VAL A 10 2.44 1.74 -21.44
C VAL A 10 3.36 1.04 -20.45
N ASP A 11 4.68 1.12 -20.65
CA ASP A 11 5.67 0.52 -19.74
C ASP A 11 5.60 1.15 -18.35
N GLU A 12 5.48 2.48 -18.26
CA GLU A 12 5.30 3.19 -16.97
C GLU A 12 4.05 2.73 -16.21
N VAL A 13 2.92 2.57 -16.94
CA VAL A 13 1.66 2.08 -16.33
C VAL A 13 1.77 0.61 -15.94
N GLU A 14 2.41 -0.21 -16.77
CA GLU A 14 2.66 -1.62 -16.46
C GLU A 14 3.49 -1.76 -15.18
N ASP A 15 4.62 -1.05 -15.07
CA ASP A 15 5.50 -1.07 -13.91
C ASP A 15 4.80 -0.59 -12.64
N ARG A 16 3.96 0.42 -12.76
CA ARG A 16 3.18 0.92 -11.63
C ARG A 16 2.13 -0.08 -11.16
N LEU A 17 1.43 -0.73 -12.10
CA LEU A 17 0.48 -1.80 -11.76
C LEU A 17 1.19 -3.04 -11.21
N VAL A 18 2.36 -3.42 -11.75
CA VAL A 18 3.19 -4.49 -11.19
C VAL A 18 3.57 -4.19 -9.75
N THR A 19 3.99 -2.97 -9.47
CA THR A 19 4.32 -2.52 -8.11
C THR A 19 3.09 -2.62 -7.21
N ALA A 20 1.94 -2.08 -7.63
CA ALA A 20 0.68 -2.14 -6.89
C ALA A 20 0.22 -3.58 -6.59
N LEU A 21 0.38 -4.48 -7.55
CA LEU A 21 0.10 -5.91 -7.36
C LEU A 21 1.09 -6.56 -6.38
N ALA A 22 2.36 -6.20 -6.48
CA ALA A 22 3.41 -6.77 -5.64
C ALA A 22 3.32 -6.29 -4.20
N VAL A 23 2.98 -5.03 -3.97
CA VAL A 23 2.76 -4.49 -2.61
C VAL A 23 1.36 -4.78 -2.06
N GLY A 24 0.46 -5.39 -2.87
CA GLY A 24 -0.84 -5.90 -2.43
C GLY A 24 -1.97 -4.88 -2.38
N GLU A 25 -1.83 -3.77 -3.07
CA GLU A 25 -2.97 -2.86 -3.31
C GLU A 25 -4.18 -3.61 -3.86
N TYR A 26 -3.91 -4.61 -4.69
CA TYR A 26 -4.93 -5.51 -5.22
C TYR A 26 -4.62 -6.94 -4.81
N LEU A 27 -5.41 -7.49 -3.89
CA LEU A 27 -5.25 -8.84 -3.36
C LEU A 27 -5.48 -9.93 -4.42
N PRO A 28 -4.96 -11.15 -4.21
CA PRO A 28 -5.32 -12.30 -5.03
C PRO A 28 -6.84 -12.48 -5.12
N ALA A 29 -7.33 -12.75 -6.32
CA ALA A 29 -8.75 -12.81 -6.69
C ALA A 29 -9.50 -11.47 -6.64
N ALA A 30 -8.89 -10.37 -6.20
CA ALA A 30 -9.53 -9.07 -6.21
C ALA A 30 -9.77 -8.58 -7.64
N ARG A 31 -10.85 -7.84 -7.82
CA ARG A 31 -11.18 -7.15 -9.07
C ARG A 31 -10.51 -5.79 -9.10
N LEU A 32 -9.76 -5.51 -10.17
CA LEU A 32 -9.22 -4.18 -10.41
C LEU A 32 -10.34 -3.17 -10.72
N PRO A 33 -10.12 -1.88 -10.43
CA PRO A 33 -10.99 -0.82 -10.89
C PRO A 33 -11.19 -0.87 -12.41
N PRO A 34 -12.34 -0.44 -12.94
CA PRO A 34 -12.56 -0.34 -14.37
C PRO A 34 -11.50 0.53 -15.07
N GLU A 35 -11.16 0.19 -16.34
CA GLU A 35 -10.16 0.94 -17.14
C GLU A 35 -10.32 2.46 -17.07
N ARG A 36 -11.56 2.96 -16.99
CA ARG A 36 -11.85 4.39 -16.89
C ARG A 36 -11.35 4.98 -15.57
N GLU A 37 -11.54 4.28 -14.48
CA GLU A 37 -11.12 4.70 -13.15
C GLU A 37 -9.61 4.62 -13.01
N LEU A 38 -9.00 3.52 -13.45
CA LEU A 38 -7.54 3.40 -13.51
C LEU A 38 -6.90 4.50 -14.36
N ALA A 39 -7.48 4.84 -15.51
CA ALA A 39 -6.99 5.91 -16.36
C ALA A 39 -7.02 7.28 -15.67
N ALA A 40 -8.09 7.55 -14.92
CA ALA A 40 -8.21 8.77 -14.13
C ALA A 40 -7.20 8.81 -12.97
N LEU A 41 -7.05 7.71 -12.23
CA LEU A 41 -6.09 7.58 -11.11
C LEU A 41 -4.63 7.74 -11.59
N LEU A 42 -4.31 7.17 -12.74
CA LEU A 42 -2.95 7.16 -13.28
C LEU A 42 -2.63 8.40 -14.14
N GLY A 43 -3.62 9.24 -14.45
CA GLY A 43 -3.44 10.42 -15.28
C GLY A 43 -3.07 10.11 -16.74
N VAL A 44 -3.56 8.98 -17.30
CA VAL A 44 -3.23 8.50 -18.65
C VAL A 44 -4.48 8.21 -19.49
N ALA A 45 -4.29 7.99 -20.78
CA ALA A 45 -5.38 7.60 -21.68
C ALA A 45 -5.86 6.17 -21.39
N ARG A 46 -7.18 5.90 -21.56
CA ARG A 46 -7.76 4.56 -21.38
C ARG A 46 -7.11 3.48 -22.26
N VAL A 47 -6.69 3.84 -23.46
CA VAL A 47 -6.00 2.92 -24.37
C VAL A 47 -4.67 2.46 -23.79
N THR A 48 -3.93 3.33 -23.11
CA THR A 48 -2.67 3.03 -22.42
C THR A 48 -2.89 2.02 -21.29
N VAL A 49 -3.91 2.26 -20.46
CA VAL A 49 -4.30 1.32 -19.38
C VAL A 49 -4.69 -0.03 -19.96
N ARG A 50 -5.51 -0.05 -21.01
CA ARG A 50 -5.93 -1.30 -21.65
C ARG A 50 -4.73 -2.10 -22.18
N SER A 51 -3.77 -1.44 -22.80
CA SER A 51 -2.56 -2.09 -23.30
C SER A 51 -1.70 -2.66 -22.17
N ALA A 52 -1.51 -1.91 -21.07
CA ALA A 52 -0.80 -2.39 -19.90
C ALA A 52 -1.52 -3.59 -19.24
N LEU A 53 -2.84 -3.52 -19.05
CA LEU A 53 -3.62 -4.63 -18.50
C LEU A 53 -3.54 -5.89 -19.38
N ALA A 54 -3.58 -5.74 -20.72
CA ALA A 54 -3.43 -6.88 -21.64
C ALA A 54 -2.06 -7.55 -21.46
N ARG A 55 -0.97 -6.78 -21.37
CA ARG A 55 0.37 -7.32 -21.10
C ARG A 55 0.44 -8.06 -19.76
N LEU A 56 -0.20 -7.54 -18.70
CA LEU A 56 -0.24 -8.21 -17.40
C LEU A 56 -1.07 -9.50 -17.42
N VAL A 57 -2.11 -9.56 -18.25
CA VAL A 57 -2.86 -10.81 -18.50
C VAL A 57 -1.98 -11.81 -19.24
N ASP A 58 -1.28 -11.40 -20.29
CA ASP A 58 -0.37 -12.25 -21.04
C ASP A 58 0.79 -12.78 -20.18
N ARG A 59 1.26 -11.96 -19.22
CA ARG A 59 2.26 -12.37 -18.20
C ARG A 59 1.67 -13.27 -17.11
N GLY A 60 0.37 -13.51 -17.08
CA GLY A 60 -0.28 -14.35 -16.08
C GLY A 60 -0.36 -13.73 -14.68
N LEU A 61 -0.22 -12.41 -14.53
CA LEU A 61 -0.45 -11.69 -13.27
C LEU A 61 -1.93 -11.40 -13.06
N LEU A 62 -2.64 -11.16 -14.16
CA LEU A 62 -4.07 -10.86 -14.18
C LEU A 62 -4.84 -11.88 -15.02
N GLU A 63 -6.15 -11.90 -14.85
CA GLU A 63 -7.07 -12.63 -15.73
C GLU A 63 -8.30 -11.78 -16.05
N THR A 64 -8.87 -11.97 -17.25
CA THR A 64 -10.10 -11.29 -17.65
C THR A 64 -11.27 -12.25 -17.58
N ARG A 65 -12.34 -11.88 -16.88
CA ARG A 65 -13.60 -12.61 -16.83
C ARG A 65 -14.68 -11.84 -17.59
N ARG A 66 -15.42 -12.54 -18.46
CA ARG A 66 -16.50 -11.95 -19.27
C ARG A 66 -17.85 -12.09 -18.59
N GLY A 67 -18.83 -11.26 -19.00
CA GLY A 67 -20.21 -11.37 -18.58
C GLY A 67 -20.58 -10.49 -17.38
N ARG A 68 -21.76 -10.77 -16.78
CA ARG A 68 -22.29 -10.02 -15.64
C ARG A 68 -21.37 -10.25 -14.43
N GLY A 69 -20.78 -9.20 -13.89
CA GLY A 69 -19.73 -9.28 -12.87
C GLY A 69 -18.33 -9.50 -13.43
N GLY A 70 -18.13 -9.45 -14.74
CA GLY A 70 -16.83 -9.54 -15.39
C GLY A 70 -15.92 -8.37 -15.06
N GLY A 71 -14.68 -8.45 -15.51
CA GLY A 71 -13.63 -7.45 -15.27
C GLY A 71 -12.24 -8.07 -15.32
N THR A 72 -11.26 -7.31 -14.89
CA THR A 72 -9.89 -7.78 -14.73
C THR A 72 -9.65 -8.12 -13.26
N PHE A 73 -9.08 -9.28 -12.99
CA PHE A 73 -8.88 -9.82 -11.65
C PHE A 73 -7.42 -10.21 -11.44
N VAL A 74 -6.92 -10.07 -10.22
CA VAL A 74 -5.61 -10.56 -9.82
C VAL A 74 -5.64 -12.08 -9.73
N ARG A 75 -4.67 -12.76 -10.34
CA ARG A 75 -4.57 -14.22 -10.23
C ARG A 75 -4.07 -14.61 -8.83
N THR A 76 -4.62 -15.70 -8.32
CA THR A 76 -4.23 -16.24 -7.00
C THR A 76 -2.85 -16.86 -6.98
N GLN A 77 -2.36 -17.30 -8.16
CA GLN A 77 -1.01 -17.83 -8.34
C GLN A 77 -0.39 -17.25 -9.61
N TRP A 78 0.86 -16.82 -9.49
CA TRP A 78 1.64 -16.31 -10.61
C TRP A 78 2.61 -17.37 -11.13
N PRO A 79 2.84 -17.44 -12.45
CA PRO A 79 3.92 -18.24 -13.01
C PRO A 79 5.27 -17.82 -12.41
N ALA A 80 6.20 -18.78 -12.23
CA ALA A 80 7.53 -18.49 -11.68
C ALA A 80 8.27 -17.39 -12.46
N SER A 81 8.19 -17.43 -13.81
CA SER A 81 8.76 -16.40 -14.69
C SER A 81 8.19 -15.00 -14.47
N SER A 82 6.93 -14.90 -14.03
CA SER A 82 6.29 -13.64 -13.72
C SER A 82 6.75 -13.12 -12.37
N SER A 83 6.92 -13.99 -11.38
CA SER A 83 7.46 -13.62 -10.06
C SER A 83 8.89 -13.06 -10.17
N GLU A 84 9.75 -13.67 -10.98
CA GLU A 84 11.08 -13.14 -11.28
C GLU A 84 11.04 -11.77 -11.97
N SER A 85 10.11 -11.59 -12.92
CA SER A 85 9.95 -10.32 -13.62
C SER A 85 9.44 -9.22 -12.69
N VAL A 86 8.49 -9.54 -11.80
CA VAL A 86 8.02 -8.62 -10.74
C VAL A 86 9.17 -8.21 -9.84
N GLY A 87 9.98 -9.17 -9.39
CA GLY A 87 11.15 -8.90 -8.56
C GLY A 87 12.14 -7.95 -9.23
N ARG A 88 12.44 -8.14 -10.52
CA ARG A 88 13.31 -7.22 -11.30
C ARG A 88 12.73 -5.80 -11.38
N THR A 89 11.42 -5.67 -11.60
CA THR A 89 10.75 -4.35 -11.64
C THR A 89 10.86 -3.64 -10.29
N LEU A 90 10.65 -4.36 -9.20
CA LEU A 90 10.78 -3.81 -7.84
C LEU A 90 12.22 -3.39 -7.54
N LEU A 91 13.22 -4.24 -7.90
CA LEU A 91 14.64 -3.91 -7.72
C LEU A 91 15.03 -2.64 -8.45
N ALA A 92 14.63 -2.49 -9.71
CA ALA A 92 14.93 -1.31 -10.51
C ALA A 92 14.36 -0.01 -9.91
N ARG A 93 13.33 -0.12 -9.07
CA ARG A 93 12.65 1.02 -8.43
C ARG A 93 12.89 1.11 -6.93
N TRP A 94 13.71 0.22 -6.36
CA TRP A 94 13.82 0.02 -4.92
C TRP A 94 14.18 1.29 -4.16
N ALA A 95 15.19 2.04 -4.62
CA ALA A 95 15.58 3.30 -3.99
C ALA A 95 14.43 4.32 -3.95
N GLY A 96 13.72 4.50 -5.07
CA GLY A 96 12.55 5.39 -5.11
C GLY A 96 11.38 4.90 -4.25
N ILE A 97 11.21 3.58 -4.09
CA ILE A 97 10.22 2.99 -3.18
C ILE A 97 10.59 3.32 -1.74
N GLN A 98 11.86 3.13 -1.36
CA GLN A 98 12.34 3.45 -0.02
C GLN A 98 12.19 4.95 0.30
N ASP A 99 12.65 5.83 -0.58
CA ASP A 99 12.53 7.28 -0.40
C ASP A 99 11.07 7.73 -0.21
N THR A 100 10.16 7.16 -1.02
CA THR A 100 8.73 7.50 -0.92
C THR A 100 8.11 6.92 0.36
N ALA A 101 8.48 5.72 0.75
CA ALA A 101 8.03 5.09 1.99
C ALA A 101 8.50 5.86 3.23
N ASP A 102 9.76 6.32 3.22
CA ASP A 102 10.29 7.18 4.29
C ASP A 102 9.52 8.49 4.40
N ALA A 103 9.21 9.12 3.26
CA ALA A 103 8.40 10.34 3.24
C ALA A 103 6.97 10.10 3.78
N ILE A 104 6.35 8.98 3.40
CA ILE A 104 5.03 8.55 3.92
C ILE A 104 5.11 8.35 5.44
N ALA A 105 6.12 7.64 5.93
CA ALA A 105 6.32 7.39 7.36
C ALA A 105 6.49 8.69 8.15
N LEU A 106 7.28 9.64 7.63
CA LEU A 106 7.44 10.97 8.24
C LEU A 106 6.12 11.74 8.31
N LEU A 107 5.31 11.70 7.25
CA LEU A 107 4.00 12.36 7.21
C LEU A 107 2.99 11.72 8.17
N HIS A 108 2.94 10.38 8.23
CA HIS A 108 2.11 9.69 9.23
C HIS A 108 2.51 10.06 10.65
N GLY A 109 3.81 10.12 10.94
CA GLY A 109 4.30 10.56 12.23
C GLY A 109 3.89 11.99 12.57
N ALA A 110 4.04 12.92 11.64
CA ALA A 110 3.65 14.32 11.82
C ALA A 110 2.13 14.49 12.02
N LEU A 111 1.33 13.73 11.26
CA LEU A 111 -0.13 13.75 11.38
C LEU A 111 -0.60 13.11 12.70
N ALA A 112 -0.01 12.00 13.14
CA ALA A 112 -0.33 11.38 14.42
C ALA A 112 0.02 12.27 15.62
N ALA A 113 1.17 12.92 15.57
CA ALA A 113 1.56 13.90 16.60
C ALA A 113 0.58 15.08 16.65
N ALA A 114 0.22 15.64 15.50
CA ALA A 114 -0.74 16.73 15.42
C ALA A 114 -2.16 16.29 15.83
N ALA A 115 -2.55 15.05 15.56
CA ALA A 115 -3.81 14.47 16.03
C ALA A 115 -3.85 14.40 17.55
N ALA A 116 -2.78 13.91 18.20
CA ALA A 116 -2.68 13.83 19.66
C ALA A 116 -2.82 15.20 20.34
N GLU A 117 -2.31 16.27 19.72
CA GLU A 117 -2.46 17.64 20.25
C GLU A 117 -3.87 18.22 20.10
N ARG A 118 -4.69 17.69 19.19
CA ARG A 118 -5.95 18.34 18.74
C ARG A 118 -7.17 17.48 18.92
N ILE A 119 -7.03 16.21 19.27
CA ILE A 119 -8.14 15.28 19.41
C ILE A 119 -9.11 15.72 20.50
N THR A 120 -10.39 15.69 20.19
CA THR A 120 -11.45 15.94 21.14
C THR A 120 -11.85 14.67 21.90
N PRO A 121 -12.48 14.76 23.08
CA PRO A 121 -12.96 13.58 23.80
C PRO A 121 -13.91 12.69 22.98
N ALA A 122 -14.75 13.28 22.13
CA ALA A 122 -15.67 12.54 21.26
C ALA A 122 -14.91 11.78 20.16
N GLU A 123 -13.91 12.41 19.54
CA GLU A 123 -13.06 11.76 18.54
C GLU A 123 -12.21 10.66 19.17
N ALA A 124 -11.69 10.86 20.38
CA ALA A 124 -10.96 9.84 21.11
C ALA A 124 -11.81 8.61 21.43
N ALA A 125 -13.07 8.80 21.80
CA ALA A 125 -14.02 7.69 21.98
C ALA A 125 -14.25 6.95 20.66
N ALA A 126 -14.55 7.68 19.58
CA ALA A 126 -14.73 7.09 18.27
C ALA A 126 -13.48 6.37 17.74
N LEU A 127 -12.28 6.86 18.06
CA LEU A 127 -11.03 6.22 17.67
C LEU A 127 -10.83 4.87 18.38
N ARG A 128 -11.20 4.77 19.67
CA ARG A 128 -11.19 3.49 20.39
C ARG A 128 -12.19 2.49 19.83
N ASP A 129 -13.40 2.94 19.47
CA ASP A 129 -14.40 2.08 18.81
C ASP A 129 -13.88 1.52 17.48
N ARG A 130 -13.12 2.31 16.72
CA ARG A 130 -12.49 1.87 15.46
C ARG A 130 -11.35 0.88 15.69
N LEU A 131 -10.57 1.06 16.76
CA LEU A 131 -9.57 0.07 17.16
C LEU A 131 -10.22 -1.27 17.51
N ASP A 132 -11.33 -1.23 18.23
CA ASP A 132 -12.07 -2.46 18.57
C ASP A 132 -12.67 -3.11 17.32
N ALA A 133 -13.19 -2.33 16.37
CA ALA A 133 -13.62 -2.85 15.07
C ALA A 133 -12.46 -3.50 14.28
N PHE A 134 -11.27 -2.90 14.30
CA PHE A 134 -10.07 -3.49 13.70
C PHE A 134 -9.70 -4.81 14.37
N ARG A 135 -9.71 -4.89 15.71
CA ARG A 135 -9.43 -6.12 16.46
C ARG A 135 -10.39 -7.26 16.10
N GLN A 136 -11.68 -6.94 15.93
CA GLN A 136 -12.75 -7.91 15.67
C GLN A 136 -12.86 -8.28 14.18
N ALA A 137 -12.26 -7.53 13.28
CA ALA A 137 -12.31 -7.80 11.86
C ALA A 137 -11.61 -9.12 11.54
N SER A 138 -12.24 -9.92 10.66
CA SER A 138 -11.62 -11.13 10.12
C SER A 138 -10.38 -10.78 9.30
N SER A 139 -9.38 -11.68 9.30
CA SER A 139 -8.15 -11.52 8.52
C SER A 139 -8.43 -11.24 7.03
N GLY A 140 -7.51 -10.56 6.37
CA GLY A 140 -7.60 -10.20 4.96
C GLY A 140 -8.35 -8.89 4.70
N ALA A 141 -9.23 -8.86 3.70
CA ALA A 141 -9.87 -7.64 3.21
C ALA A 141 -10.66 -6.86 4.29
N ALA A 142 -11.32 -7.55 5.20
CA ALA A 142 -12.06 -6.91 6.29
C ALA A 142 -11.12 -6.21 7.27
N LYS A 143 -9.98 -6.84 7.59
CA LYS A 143 -8.94 -6.27 8.44
C LYS A 143 -8.33 -5.03 7.81
N GLN A 144 -8.00 -5.10 6.51
CA GLN A 144 -7.48 -3.95 5.75
C GLN A 144 -8.47 -2.78 5.70
N GLN A 145 -9.75 -3.06 5.51
CA GLN A 145 -10.76 -2.00 5.51
C GLN A 145 -10.87 -1.31 6.88
N ALA A 146 -10.83 -2.09 7.97
CA ALA A 146 -10.86 -1.55 9.32
C ALA A 146 -9.58 -0.74 9.63
N ASP A 147 -8.43 -1.21 9.18
CA ASP A 147 -7.14 -0.52 9.23
C ASP A 147 -7.20 0.87 8.56
N ALA A 148 -7.64 0.90 7.31
CA ALA A 148 -7.76 2.15 6.56
C ALA A 148 -8.72 3.15 7.22
N VAL A 149 -9.80 2.69 7.86
CA VAL A 149 -10.74 3.53 8.61
C VAL A 149 -10.08 4.10 9.87
N LEU A 150 -9.31 3.29 10.58
CA LEU A 150 -8.57 3.70 11.79
C LEU A 150 -7.54 4.79 11.46
N HIS A 151 -6.68 4.55 10.47
CA HIS A 151 -5.67 5.52 10.02
C HIS A 151 -6.28 6.83 9.54
N ARG A 152 -7.31 6.77 8.70
CA ARG A 152 -8.02 7.96 8.24
C ARG A 152 -8.54 8.82 9.39
N SER A 153 -9.01 8.19 10.45
CA SER A 153 -9.53 8.91 11.62
C SER A 153 -8.46 9.67 12.37
N ILE A 154 -7.25 9.10 12.47
CA ILE A 154 -6.10 9.79 13.05
C ILE A 154 -5.69 10.96 12.16
N ILE A 155 -5.61 10.75 10.85
CA ILE A 155 -5.27 11.78 9.86
C ILE A 155 -6.27 12.95 9.91
N ASP A 156 -7.57 12.67 9.98
CA ASP A 156 -8.62 13.69 10.05
C ASP A 156 -8.54 14.49 11.36
N ALA A 157 -8.22 13.84 12.51
CA ALA A 157 -8.03 14.50 13.81
C ALA A 157 -6.84 15.47 13.82
N ALA A 158 -5.86 15.29 12.94
CA ALA A 158 -4.74 16.22 12.79
C ALA A 158 -5.14 17.60 12.27
N ARG A 159 -6.31 17.74 11.62
CA ARG A 159 -6.82 19.00 11.07
C ARG A 159 -5.81 19.76 10.21
N ASN A 160 -5.09 19.02 9.38
CA ASN A 160 -4.09 19.59 8.45
C ASN A 160 -4.34 19.06 7.04
N ASP A 161 -5.17 19.77 6.28
CA ASP A 161 -5.56 19.39 4.93
C ASP A 161 -4.39 19.34 3.94
N VAL A 162 -3.36 20.16 4.16
CA VAL A 162 -2.18 20.18 3.29
C VAL A 162 -1.37 18.89 3.48
N LEU A 163 -1.06 18.52 4.72
CA LEU A 163 -0.35 17.26 4.99
C LEU A 163 -1.18 16.04 4.55
N ARG A 164 -2.48 16.05 4.81
CA ARG A 164 -3.40 14.99 4.35
C ARG A 164 -3.38 14.83 2.83
N ALA A 165 -3.46 15.92 2.07
CA ALA A 165 -3.42 15.89 0.60
C ALA A 165 -2.05 15.43 0.07
N THR A 166 -0.96 15.87 0.72
CA THR A 166 0.40 15.45 0.36
C THR A 166 0.57 13.96 0.60
N LEU A 167 0.16 13.46 1.77
CA LEU A 167 0.19 12.03 2.09
C LEU A 167 -0.59 11.22 1.04
N ALA A 168 -1.84 11.59 0.76
CA ALA A 168 -2.65 10.90 -0.25
C ALA A 168 -2.00 10.87 -1.64
N THR A 169 -1.25 11.92 -2.00
CA THR A 169 -0.50 11.98 -3.27
C THR A 169 0.66 10.99 -3.28
N LEU A 170 1.39 10.85 -2.16
CA LEU A 170 2.51 9.91 -2.06
C LEU A 170 1.99 8.46 -1.98
N GLU A 171 0.96 8.19 -1.19
CA GLU A 171 0.31 6.88 -1.10
C GLU A 171 -0.23 6.41 -2.46
N ALA A 172 -0.74 7.33 -3.29
CA ALA A 172 -1.14 7.00 -4.66
C ALA A 172 0.04 6.62 -5.58
N GLN A 173 1.27 6.99 -5.24
CA GLN A 173 2.46 6.60 -6.00
C GLN A 173 2.98 5.21 -5.59
N ILE A 174 2.88 4.91 -4.30
CA ILE A 174 3.18 3.60 -3.73
C ILE A 174 2.01 3.30 -2.80
N SER A 175 1.05 2.54 -3.27
CA SER A 175 0.01 2.03 -2.39
C SER A 175 0.63 0.92 -1.56
N ILE A 176 1.07 1.28 -0.37
CA ILE A 176 1.54 0.33 0.64
C ILE A 176 0.31 -0.08 1.45
N ALA A 177 -0.60 -0.78 0.83
CA ALA A 177 -1.62 -1.51 1.55
C ALA A 177 -1.06 -2.90 1.87
N ALA A 178 -1.10 -3.28 3.12
CA ALA A 178 -0.55 -4.54 3.62
C ALA A 178 -0.90 -5.76 2.74
N PRO A 179 0.07 -6.35 2.06
CA PRO A 179 -0.20 -7.29 0.98
C PRO A 179 -0.26 -8.73 1.48
N ALA A 180 -1.45 -9.24 1.69
CA ALA A 180 -1.64 -10.61 2.14
C ALA A 180 -0.91 -11.67 1.29
N HIS A 181 -0.65 -11.42 0.01
CA HIS A 181 0.00 -12.39 -0.88
C HIS A 181 1.53 -12.29 -0.93
N LEU A 182 2.14 -11.20 -0.49
CA LEU A 182 3.59 -11.09 -0.37
C LEU A 182 4.13 -11.83 0.85
N TRP A 183 3.27 -12.12 1.83
CA TRP A 183 3.70 -12.81 3.05
C TRP A 183 3.82 -14.31 2.90
N GLY A 184 3.38 -14.85 1.75
CA GLY A 184 3.71 -16.19 1.29
C GLY A 184 3.11 -17.33 2.10
N THR A 185 2.69 -17.11 3.35
CA THR A 185 2.09 -18.10 4.25
C THR A 185 1.02 -17.47 5.14
N GLU A 186 0.06 -18.28 5.59
CA GLU A 186 -0.92 -17.87 6.60
C GLU A 186 -0.23 -17.42 7.92
N GLU A 187 0.90 -18.05 8.25
CA GLU A 187 1.69 -17.72 9.45
C GLU A 187 2.31 -16.32 9.35
N GLY A 188 2.92 -15.96 8.22
CA GLY A 188 3.48 -14.62 8.01
C GLY A 188 2.42 -13.52 8.09
N MET A 189 1.21 -13.78 7.62
CA MET A 189 0.08 -12.87 7.75
C MET A 189 -0.36 -12.72 9.21
N ALA A 190 -0.44 -13.81 9.95
CA ALA A 190 -0.84 -13.79 11.36
C ALA A 190 0.16 -13.01 12.24
N ASP A 191 1.45 -13.19 12.00
CA ASP A 191 2.52 -12.47 12.71
C ASP A 191 2.44 -10.97 12.46
N MET A 192 2.21 -10.55 11.21
CA MET A 192 2.06 -9.16 10.86
C MET A 192 0.78 -8.55 11.47
N GLU A 193 -0.37 -9.22 11.33
CA GLU A 193 -1.61 -8.74 11.94
C GLU A 193 -1.48 -8.58 13.45
N THR A 194 -0.72 -9.46 14.10
CA THR A 194 -0.39 -9.37 15.53
C THR A 194 0.48 -8.14 15.82
N ARG A 195 1.50 -7.90 15.02
CA ARG A 195 2.39 -6.73 15.14
C ARG A 195 1.61 -5.43 14.89
N ALA A 196 0.82 -5.38 13.81
CA ALA A 196 -0.03 -4.25 13.48
C ALA A 196 -1.04 -3.95 14.59
N THR A 197 -1.67 -4.97 15.17
CA THR A 197 -2.60 -4.81 16.30
C THR A 197 -1.93 -4.15 17.49
N ARG A 198 -0.74 -4.62 17.88
CA ARG A 198 0.04 -4.03 18.99
C ARG A 198 0.40 -2.57 18.72
N ASP A 199 0.87 -2.26 17.52
CA ASP A 199 1.24 -0.89 17.16
C ASP A 199 0.01 0.02 17.15
N HIS A 200 -1.14 -0.43 16.65
CA HIS A 200 -2.39 0.33 16.70
C HIS A 200 -2.87 0.59 18.12
N GLU A 201 -2.73 -0.37 19.03
CA GLU A 201 -3.08 -0.19 20.44
C GLU A 201 -2.27 0.94 21.08
N VAL A 202 -0.95 0.91 20.89
CA VAL A 202 -0.05 1.94 21.41
C VAL A 202 -0.31 3.29 20.75
N LEU A 203 -0.52 3.31 19.41
CA LEU A 203 -0.79 4.53 18.67
C LEU A 203 -2.09 5.21 19.12
N VAL A 204 -3.17 4.45 19.18
CA VAL A 204 -4.48 4.98 19.60
C VAL A 204 -4.43 5.50 21.04
N GLU A 205 -3.79 4.77 21.94
CA GLU A 205 -3.63 5.21 23.32
C GLU A 205 -2.78 6.48 23.41
N ALA A 206 -1.67 6.58 22.67
CA ALA A 206 -0.84 7.77 22.62
C ALA A 206 -1.59 9.00 22.07
N VAL A 207 -2.35 8.82 20.97
CA VAL A 207 -3.18 9.88 20.41
C VAL A 207 -4.27 10.31 21.39
N CYS A 208 -5.01 9.37 21.98
CA CYS A 208 -6.10 9.68 22.92
C CYS A 208 -5.63 10.32 24.23
N ALA A 209 -4.39 10.06 24.63
CA ALA A 209 -3.78 10.63 25.83
C ALA A 209 -3.01 11.94 25.57
N GLY A 210 -3.00 12.44 24.32
CA GLY A 210 -2.28 13.67 23.98
C GLY A 210 -0.76 13.54 23.96
N ARG A 211 -0.22 12.31 23.88
CA ARG A 211 1.22 12.05 23.89
C ARG A 211 1.81 12.17 22.46
N ALA A 212 1.92 13.41 21.98
CA ALA A 212 2.25 13.72 20.58
C ALA A 212 3.56 13.08 20.09
N ALA A 213 4.63 13.16 20.89
CA ALA A 213 5.93 12.59 20.50
C ALA A 213 5.86 11.05 20.33
N GLU A 214 5.19 10.36 21.26
CA GLU A 214 5.00 8.92 21.23
C GLU A 214 4.10 8.51 20.05
N ALA A 215 2.99 9.21 19.83
CA ALA A 215 2.09 8.98 18.71
C ALA A 215 2.83 9.09 17.36
N GLY A 216 3.65 10.14 17.22
CA GLY A 216 4.45 10.36 16.01
C GLY A 216 5.48 9.25 15.76
N GLU A 217 6.18 8.81 16.80
CA GLU A 217 7.20 7.75 16.68
C GLU A 217 6.57 6.39 16.36
N VAL A 218 5.46 6.05 17.04
CA VAL A 218 4.75 4.78 16.76
C VAL A 218 4.18 4.77 15.35
N ALA A 219 3.56 5.86 14.89
CA ALA A 219 3.01 5.95 13.54
C ALA A 219 4.09 5.78 12.46
N ARG A 220 5.26 6.43 12.63
CA ARG A 220 6.40 6.28 11.71
C ARG A 220 6.89 4.84 11.63
N ARG A 221 7.09 4.20 12.77
CA ARG A 221 7.56 2.81 12.83
C ARG A 221 6.53 1.84 12.23
N HIS A 222 5.26 2.06 12.51
CA HIS A 222 4.17 1.22 12.05
C HIS A 222 4.10 1.15 10.52
N VAL A 223 4.18 2.28 9.84
CA VAL A 223 4.18 2.34 8.36
C VAL A 223 5.39 1.65 7.74
N GLY A 224 6.51 1.57 8.46
CA GLY A 224 7.71 0.83 8.02
C GLY A 224 7.52 -0.68 7.89
N ILE A 225 6.50 -1.26 8.51
CA ILE A 225 6.20 -2.71 8.46
C ILE A 225 6.02 -3.18 7.01
N ASP A 226 5.33 -2.42 6.19
CA ASP A 226 5.02 -2.81 4.82
C ASP A 226 6.27 -2.88 3.94
N VAL A 227 7.21 -1.95 4.13
CA VAL A 227 8.49 -1.95 3.41
C VAL A 227 9.37 -3.13 3.84
N GLU A 228 9.46 -3.39 5.14
CA GLU A 228 10.18 -4.56 5.68
C GLU A 228 9.65 -5.88 5.08
N LEU A 229 8.33 -5.99 4.94
CA LEU A 229 7.70 -7.19 4.38
C LEU A 229 7.97 -7.33 2.89
N LEU A 230 7.94 -6.22 2.15
CA LEU A 230 8.29 -6.20 0.74
C LEU A 230 9.75 -6.62 0.54
N GLU A 231 10.66 -6.09 1.34
CA GLU A 231 12.07 -6.46 1.32
C GLU A 231 12.27 -7.97 1.59
N GLN A 232 11.61 -8.49 2.62
CA GLN A 232 11.65 -9.92 2.93
C GLN A 232 11.07 -10.78 1.81
N ALA A 233 10.00 -10.33 1.15
CA ALA A 233 9.44 -11.04 0.01
C ALA A 233 10.41 -11.08 -1.18
N MET A 234 11.12 -9.98 -1.44
CA MET A 234 12.15 -9.92 -2.47
C MET A 234 13.34 -10.84 -2.16
N LEU A 235 13.81 -10.86 -0.91
CA LEU A 235 14.87 -11.77 -0.45
C LEU A 235 14.46 -13.24 -0.63
N ARG A 236 13.22 -13.60 -0.29
CA ARG A 236 12.71 -14.97 -0.53
C ARG A 236 12.64 -15.34 -2.00
N ALA A 237 12.37 -14.37 -2.87
CA ALA A 237 12.37 -14.55 -4.32
C ALA A 237 13.78 -14.59 -4.95
N GLY A 238 14.84 -14.56 -4.13
CA GLY A 238 16.23 -14.55 -4.59
C GLY A 238 16.65 -13.19 -5.19
N GLN A 239 15.88 -12.14 -4.95
CA GLN A 239 16.17 -10.78 -5.35
C GLN A 239 16.74 -10.04 -4.14
N VAL A 240 18.01 -9.65 -4.21
CA VAL A 240 18.66 -8.91 -3.12
C VAL A 240 18.60 -7.43 -3.44
N PRO A 241 17.83 -6.62 -2.67
CA PRO A 241 17.94 -5.18 -2.80
C PRO A 241 19.35 -4.76 -2.36
N THR A 242 20.16 -4.29 -3.30
CA THR A 242 21.44 -3.67 -2.94
C THR A 242 21.12 -2.30 -2.40
N ALA A 243 21.40 -2.07 -1.12
CA ALA A 243 21.52 -0.71 -0.62
C ALA A 243 22.64 -0.04 -1.42
N ASP A 244 22.28 0.97 -2.21
CA ASP A 244 23.29 1.81 -2.85
C ASP A 244 24.07 2.51 -1.72
N PRO A 245 25.40 2.32 -1.62
CA PRO A 245 26.13 3.05 -0.59
C PRO A 245 26.00 4.53 -0.89
N ALA A 246 25.38 5.28 0.04
CA ALA A 246 25.21 6.71 -0.05
C ALA A 246 26.50 7.37 -0.57
N PRO A 247 26.44 8.26 -1.56
CA PRO A 247 27.61 8.99 -2.02
C PRO A 247 28.14 9.82 -0.86
N ARG A 248 29.43 9.65 -0.56
CA ARG A 248 30.19 10.39 0.46
C ARG A 248 30.32 11.87 0.08
#